data_e06d2c61a743b87ced06e17d3e2c6748
#
_entry.id   e06d2c61a743b87ced06e17d3e2c6748
#
_cell.length_a   1.000
_cell.length_b   1.000
_cell.length_c   1.000
_cell.angle_alpha   90.00
_cell.angle_beta   90.00
_cell.angle_gamma   90.00
#
_symmetry.space_group_name_H-M   'P 1'
#
loop_
_entity.id
_entity.type
_entity.pdbx_description
1 polymer ?
#
loop_
_entity_poly.entity_id
_entity_poly.type
_entity_poly.pdbx_seq_one_letter_code
_entity_poly.pdbx_strand_id
1 'polypeptide(L)'
;MDKKNINDLLNDFNFVVPEIQREYVWGANKNKRVLSQFLKDLDHKLGQGDANIGFLYSYESGTEHYLIDGQQRYTTILLLCYYLAALEGNDSRLQFVDRLKFDQNVQAFAYRVRSNTETFLKTLFKSGVTDRKYVSDQTWYKSEYENDTTILSMIGALEVFGDVMNECKHITLTKILNNVFFWYFDVDMTSQGEELYITMNSRGEKLTDSEQIKPRLLKKAGSQKEYYGKVRDNWEEFFYN
;
A
#
# COMPACT_ATOMS: atom_id res chain seq x y z
N MET A 1 2.46 19.05 11.48
CA MET A 1 1.52 17.92 11.76
C MET A 1 0.14 18.34 11.33
N ASP A 2 -0.39 17.71 10.30
CA ASP A 2 -1.65 18.12 9.67
C ASP A 2 -2.64 16.96 9.63
N LYS A 3 -3.93 17.29 9.85
CA LYS A 3 -5.01 16.34 9.60
C LYS A 3 -5.26 16.29 8.10
N LYS A 4 -5.00 15.16 7.45
CA LYS A 4 -5.22 14.96 6.00
C LYS A 4 -6.15 13.79 5.78
N ASN A 5 -7.28 14.02 5.10
CA ASN A 5 -8.15 12.93 4.67
C ASN A 5 -7.59 12.25 3.40
N ILE A 6 -8.21 11.19 2.96
CA ILE A 6 -7.72 10.42 1.80
C ILE A 6 -7.80 11.24 0.51
N ASN A 7 -8.82 12.10 0.36
CA ASN A 7 -8.90 13.03 -0.77
C ASN A 7 -7.73 14.02 -0.80
N ASP A 8 -7.40 14.62 0.35
CA ASP A 8 -6.27 15.55 0.46
C ASP A 8 -4.97 14.84 0.10
N LEU A 9 -4.77 13.62 0.63
CA LEU A 9 -3.56 12.83 0.37
C LEU A 9 -3.40 12.48 -1.11
N LEU A 10 -4.48 12.12 -1.80
CA LEU A 10 -4.45 11.79 -3.23
C LEU A 10 -4.29 13.00 -4.15
N ASN A 11 -4.70 14.19 -3.71
CA ASN A 11 -4.62 15.41 -4.52
C ASN A 11 -3.30 16.16 -4.33
N ASP A 12 -2.83 16.22 -3.08
CA ASP A 12 -1.72 17.09 -2.69
C ASP A 12 -0.36 16.39 -2.78
N PHE A 13 -0.32 15.04 -2.75
CA PHE A 13 0.92 14.28 -2.62
C PHE A 13 1.06 13.19 -3.70
N ASN A 14 2.31 12.85 -3.98
CA ASN A 14 2.69 11.73 -4.84
C ASN A 14 3.44 10.71 -3.99
N PHE A 15 2.71 9.81 -3.35
CA PHE A 15 3.30 8.86 -2.41
C PHE A 15 3.96 7.67 -3.10
N VAL A 16 5.13 7.33 -2.59
CA VAL A 16 5.89 6.15 -3.01
C VAL A 16 6.11 5.24 -1.80
N VAL A 17 5.74 3.98 -1.92
CA VAL A 17 6.23 2.93 -1.01
C VAL A 17 7.56 2.46 -1.57
N PRO A 18 8.71 2.83 -0.95
CA PRO A 18 10.03 2.56 -1.51
C PRO A 18 10.47 1.11 -1.30
N GLU A 19 11.51 0.70 -2.02
CA GLU A 19 12.10 -0.63 -1.98
C GLU A 19 12.60 -1.05 -0.58
N ILE A 20 12.96 -0.08 0.26
CA ILE A 20 13.41 -0.35 1.64
C ILE A 20 12.28 -0.74 2.58
N GLN A 21 11.03 -0.45 2.20
CA GLN A 21 9.87 -0.80 3.02
C GLN A 21 9.60 -2.30 2.99
N ARG A 22 9.03 -2.79 4.09
CA ARG A 22 8.54 -4.16 4.17
C ARG A 22 7.36 -4.38 3.22
N GLU A 23 7.20 -5.61 2.83
CA GLU A 23 6.10 -6.05 2.00
C GLU A 23 4.72 -5.74 2.63
N TYR A 24 3.71 -5.62 1.78
CA TYR A 24 2.33 -5.56 2.26
C TYR A 24 1.90 -6.95 2.73
N VAL A 25 1.44 -7.04 3.98
CA VAL A 25 1.15 -8.33 4.61
C VAL A 25 -0.22 -8.42 5.29
N TRP A 26 -1.02 -7.35 5.31
CA TRP A 26 -2.29 -7.36 6.04
C TRP A 26 -3.33 -8.32 5.46
N GLY A 27 -3.31 -8.63 4.17
CA GLY A 27 -4.16 -9.64 3.56
C GLY A 27 -3.58 -11.07 3.61
N ALA A 28 -2.35 -11.27 4.11
CA ALA A 28 -1.79 -12.62 4.29
C ALA A 28 -2.63 -13.43 5.30
N ASN A 29 -2.70 -14.75 5.12
CA ASN A 29 -3.56 -15.63 5.94
C ASN A 29 -3.39 -15.42 7.44
N LYS A 30 -2.14 -15.25 7.92
CA LYS A 30 -1.83 -14.99 9.34
C LYS A 30 -2.37 -13.64 9.85
N ASN A 31 -2.59 -12.68 8.96
CA ASN A 31 -2.98 -11.30 9.28
C ASN A 31 -4.43 -10.97 8.90
N LYS A 32 -5.17 -11.85 8.24
CA LYS A 32 -6.57 -11.61 7.83
C LYS A 32 -7.46 -11.18 9.00
N ARG A 33 -7.22 -11.74 10.19
CA ARG A 33 -7.95 -11.34 11.39
C ARG A 33 -7.67 -9.89 11.80
N VAL A 34 -6.42 -9.43 11.64
CA VAL A 34 -6.04 -8.03 11.92
C VAL A 34 -6.73 -7.10 10.94
N LEU A 35 -6.74 -7.44 9.65
CA LEU A 35 -7.43 -6.67 8.62
C LEU A 35 -8.94 -6.62 8.86
N SER A 36 -9.57 -7.77 9.16
CA SER A 36 -11.01 -7.83 9.48
C SER A 36 -11.36 -6.96 10.68
N GLN A 37 -10.55 -7.00 11.76
CA GLN A 37 -10.77 -6.16 12.94
C GLN A 37 -10.59 -4.67 12.59
N PHE A 38 -9.57 -4.31 11.82
CA PHE A 38 -9.35 -2.94 11.35
C PHE A 38 -10.57 -2.40 10.59
N LEU A 39 -11.19 -3.19 9.72
CA LEU A 39 -12.39 -2.78 8.98
C LEU A 39 -13.61 -2.59 9.90
N LYS A 40 -13.81 -3.47 10.86
CA LYS A 40 -14.89 -3.34 11.86
C LYS A 40 -14.71 -2.11 12.73
N ASP A 41 -13.50 -1.84 13.18
CA ASP A 41 -13.17 -0.63 13.95
C ASP A 41 -13.35 0.64 13.10
N LEU A 42 -12.99 0.57 11.82
CA LEU A 42 -13.20 1.66 10.86
C LEU A 42 -14.68 1.95 10.64
N ASP A 43 -15.50 0.91 10.43
CA ASP A 43 -16.96 1.04 10.30
C ASP A 43 -17.58 1.69 11.52
N HIS A 44 -17.18 1.21 12.71
CA HIS A 44 -17.66 1.77 13.98
C HIS A 44 -17.33 3.26 14.11
N LYS A 45 -16.07 3.66 13.83
CA LYS A 45 -15.66 5.07 13.86
C LYS A 45 -16.43 5.92 12.86
N LEU A 46 -16.60 5.44 11.61
CA LEU A 46 -17.36 6.13 10.57
C LEU A 46 -18.86 6.25 10.90
N GLY A 47 -19.38 5.41 11.75
CA GLY A 47 -20.72 5.54 12.33
C GLY A 47 -20.85 6.68 13.34
N GLN A 48 -19.73 7.11 13.94
CA GLN A 48 -19.66 8.19 14.91
C GLN A 48 -19.20 9.54 14.31
N GLY A 49 -18.64 9.53 13.10
CA GLY A 49 -18.10 10.72 12.43
C GLY A 49 -16.81 10.44 11.67
N ASP A 50 -15.80 11.25 11.91
CA ASP A 50 -14.49 11.10 11.27
C ASP A 50 -13.67 9.97 11.93
N ALA A 51 -12.99 9.19 11.10
CA ALA A 51 -12.18 8.06 11.52
C ALA A 51 -10.68 8.36 11.42
N ASN A 52 -10.03 8.58 12.55
CA ASN A 52 -8.58 8.61 12.64
C ASN A 52 -8.03 7.18 12.54
N ILE A 53 -7.13 6.94 11.58
CA ILE A 53 -6.47 5.66 11.37
C ILE A 53 -4.96 5.71 11.68
N GLY A 54 -4.52 6.73 12.39
CA GLY A 54 -3.17 6.86 12.94
C GLY A 54 -2.29 7.85 12.19
N PHE A 55 -0.99 7.61 12.23
CA PHE A 55 0.01 8.49 11.64
C PHE A 55 0.46 8.01 10.28
N LEU A 56 0.81 8.96 9.41
CA LEU A 56 1.47 8.73 8.13
C LEU A 56 2.71 9.62 8.07
N TYR A 57 3.86 9.00 7.93
CA TYR A 57 5.14 9.70 7.85
C TYR A 57 5.76 9.51 6.46
N SER A 58 6.22 10.61 5.87
CA SER A 58 6.97 10.59 4.62
C SER A 58 8.11 11.59 4.65
N TYR A 59 8.99 11.51 3.67
CA TYR A 59 9.93 12.56 3.34
C TYR A 59 9.84 12.91 1.86
N GLU A 60 10.03 14.18 1.53
CA GLU A 60 10.02 14.68 0.17
C GLU A 60 11.38 14.40 -0.52
N SER A 61 11.33 13.93 -1.76
CA SER A 61 12.48 13.85 -2.65
C SER A 61 12.05 14.15 -4.09
N GLY A 62 12.41 15.32 -4.57
CA GLY A 62 11.93 15.85 -5.85
C GLY A 62 10.43 16.17 -5.80
N THR A 63 9.64 15.48 -6.61
CA THR A 63 8.18 15.64 -6.66
C THR A 63 7.43 14.50 -5.97
N GLU A 64 8.14 13.60 -5.32
CA GLU A 64 7.60 12.40 -4.70
C GLU A 64 7.79 12.42 -3.18
N HIS A 65 6.86 11.81 -2.47
CA HIS A 65 6.87 11.65 -1.01
C HIS A 65 7.02 10.18 -0.65
N TYR A 66 8.19 9.83 -0.14
CA TYR A 66 8.55 8.46 0.21
C TYR A 66 8.02 8.10 1.59
N LEU A 67 7.15 7.11 1.68
CA LEU A 67 6.54 6.68 2.93
C LEU A 67 7.59 6.04 3.85
N ILE A 68 7.62 6.51 5.11
CA ILE A 68 8.46 5.98 6.19
C ILE A 68 7.63 5.03 7.07
N ASP A 69 6.43 5.45 7.47
CA ASP A 69 5.49 4.64 8.26
C ASP A 69 4.04 4.91 7.84
N GLY A 70 3.16 3.96 8.16
CA GLY A 70 1.74 4.01 7.80
C GLY A 70 1.43 3.31 6.46
N GLN A 71 2.43 2.80 5.74
CA GLN A 71 2.28 2.19 4.42
C GLN A 71 1.25 1.04 4.39
N GLN A 72 1.20 0.17 5.40
CA GLN A 72 0.24 -0.95 5.43
C GLN A 72 -1.21 -0.42 5.45
N ARG A 73 -1.48 0.57 6.30
CA ARG A 73 -2.81 1.19 6.42
C ARG A 73 -3.17 1.96 5.16
N TYR A 74 -2.24 2.76 4.63
CA TYR A 74 -2.49 3.55 3.42
C TYR A 74 -2.75 2.66 2.21
N THR A 75 -1.93 1.63 1.98
CA THR A 75 -2.16 0.63 0.92
C THR A 75 -3.50 -0.08 1.07
N THR A 76 -3.86 -0.48 2.32
CA THR A 76 -5.16 -1.09 2.59
C THR A 76 -6.32 -0.16 2.25
N ILE A 77 -6.23 1.11 2.60
CA ILE A 77 -7.28 2.10 2.28
C ILE A 77 -7.41 2.29 0.77
N LEU A 78 -6.30 2.35 0.02
CA LEU A 78 -6.38 2.47 -1.44
C LEU A 78 -6.98 1.21 -2.10
N LEU A 79 -6.64 0.02 -1.63
CA LEU A 79 -7.26 -1.24 -2.06
C LEU A 79 -8.76 -1.25 -1.73
N LEU A 80 -9.15 -0.74 -0.56
CA LEU A 80 -10.56 -0.64 -0.16
C LEU A 80 -11.32 0.39 -1.01
N CYS A 81 -10.73 1.55 -1.31
CA CYS A 81 -11.31 2.53 -2.23
C CYS A 81 -11.55 1.92 -3.62
N TYR A 82 -10.56 1.20 -4.15
CA TYR A 82 -10.71 0.48 -5.41
C TYR A 82 -11.86 -0.54 -5.36
N TYR A 83 -11.88 -1.37 -4.31
CA TYR A 83 -12.91 -2.38 -4.11
C TYR A 83 -14.31 -1.76 -4.10
N LEU A 84 -14.52 -0.72 -3.31
CA LEU A 84 -15.80 -0.01 -3.20
C LEU A 84 -16.18 0.67 -4.52
N ALA A 85 -15.23 1.36 -5.17
CA ALA A 85 -15.47 2.02 -6.45
C ALA A 85 -15.87 1.03 -7.54
N ALA A 86 -15.26 -0.17 -7.57
CA ALA A 86 -15.62 -1.21 -8.52
C ALA A 86 -17.01 -1.81 -8.23
N LEU A 87 -17.43 -1.91 -6.96
CA LEU A 87 -18.79 -2.33 -6.59
C LEU A 87 -19.84 -1.27 -6.95
N GLU A 88 -19.54 0.01 -6.87
CA GLU A 88 -20.44 1.10 -7.30
C GLU A 88 -20.63 1.12 -8.82
N GLY A 89 -19.67 0.60 -9.58
CA GLY A 89 -19.76 0.48 -11.03
C GLY A 89 -18.52 0.98 -11.77
N ASN A 90 -18.51 0.80 -13.09
CA ASN A 90 -17.36 1.07 -13.93
C ASN A 90 -16.94 2.55 -13.92
N ASP A 91 -17.91 3.47 -13.92
CA ASP A 91 -17.62 4.91 -13.93
C ASP A 91 -16.96 5.36 -12.63
N SER A 92 -17.45 4.92 -11.46
CA SER A 92 -16.85 5.21 -10.16
C SER A 92 -15.43 4.66 -10.08
N ARG A 93 -15.22 3.43 -10.55
CA ARG A 93 -13.90 2.81 -10.62
C ARG A 93 -12.94 3.61 -11.50
N LEU A 94 -13.35 3.97 -12.72
CA LEU A 94 -12.50 4.73 -13.63
C LEU A 94 -12.13 6.09 -13.06
N GLN A 95 -13.08 6.81 -12.44
CA GLN A 95 -12.81 8.08 -11.77
C GLN A 95 -11.79 7.92 -10.62
N PHE A 96 -11.90 6.85 -9.83
CA PHE A 96 -10.92 6.58 -8.77
C PHE A 96 -9.55 6.25 -9.33
N VAL A 97 -9.47 5.40 -10.36
CA VAL A 97 -8.19 4.98 -10.98
C VAL A 97 -7.50 6.17 -11.65
N ASP A 98 -8.25 7.06 -12.27
CA ASP A 98 -7.71 8.28 -12.91
C ASP A 98 -7.00 9.19 -11.91
N ARG A 99 -7.50 9.27 -10.68
CA ARG A 99 -6.87 10.04 -9.58
C ARG A 99 -5.51 9.48 -9.17
N LEU A 100 -5.26 8.20 -9.37
CA LEU A 100 -3.99 7.56 -9.04
C LEU A 100 -2.89 7.88 -10.07
N LYS A 101 -3.26 8.43 -11.23
CA LYS A 101 -2.33 8.90 -12.29
C LYS A 101 -1.34 7.82 -12.75
N PHE A 102 -1.76 6.57 -12.82
CA PHE A 102 -0.89 5.44 -13.13
C PHE A 102 -0.19 5.52 -14.50
N ASP A 103 -0.75 6.25 -15.44
CA ASP A 103 -0.20 6.42 -16.79
C ASP A 103 0.64 7.72 -16.93
N GLN A 104 0.84 8.45 -15.83
CA GLN A 104 1.65 9.66 -15.80
C GLN A 104 3.06 9.37 -15.26
N ASN A 105 4.02 10.25 -15.58
CA ASN A 105 5.39 10.16 -15.07
C ASN A 105 5.45 10.26 -13.54
N VAL A 106 4.55 11.05 -12.95
CA VAL A 106 4.42 11.20 -11.51
C VAL A 106 3.03 10.69 -11.12
N GLN A 107 3.00 9.65 -10.32
CA GLN A 107 1.79 8.97 -9.88
C GLN A 107 1.38 9.48 -8.50
N ALA A 108 0.07 9.56 -8.21
CA ALA A 108 -0.39 9.88 -6.86
C ALA A 108 -0.05 8.76 -5.85
N PHE A 109 0.10 7.52 -6.34
CA PHE A 109 0.58 6.39 -5.55
C PHE A 109 1.42 5.44 -6.40
N ALA A 110 2.63 5.13 -5.94
CA ALA A 110 3.53 4.14 -6.55
C ALA A 110 3.98 3.12 -5.49
N TYR A 111 4.00 1.85 -5.86
CA TYR A 111 4.44 0.76 -4.99
C TYR A 111 5.69 0.12 -5.57
N ARG A 112 6.88 0.59 -5.12
CA ARG A 112 8.18 0.22 -5.70
C ARG A 112 8.96 -0.82 -4.89
N VAL A 113 8.31 -1.53 -3.98
CA VAL A 113 8.98 -2.60 -3.20
C VAL A 113 9.49 -3.69 -4.13
N ARG A 114 8.70 -4.05 -5.15
CA ARG A 114 9.07 -4.96 -6.25
C ARG A 114 8.43 -4.49 -7.55
N SER A 115 9.12 -4.66 -8.69
CA SER A 115 8.62 -4.24 -10.01
C SER A 115 7.32 -4.95 -10.42
N ASN A 116 7.20 -6.24 -10.11
CA ASN A 116 6.00 -7.03 -10.38
C ASN A 116 4.79 -6.53 -9.60
N THR A 117 4.97 -6.13 -8.34
CA THR A 117 3.90 -5.61 -7.50
C THR A 117 3.30 -4.33 -8.05
N GLU A 118 4.12 -3.39 -8.54
CA GLU A 118 3.63 -2.14 -9.14
C GLU A 118 2.80 -2.42 -10.39
N THR A 119 3.30 -3.29 -11.27
CA THR A 119 2.59 -3.70 -12.48
C THR A 119 1.27 -4.40 -12.17
N PHE A 120 1.30 -5.32 -11.20
CA PHE A 120 0.10 -6.02 -10.74
C PHE A 120 -0.96 -5.04 -10.22
N LEU A 121 -0.58 -4.13 -9.32
CA LEU A 121 -1.50 -3.18 -8.70
C LEU A 121 -2.19 -2.28 -9.74
N LYS A 122 -1.42 -1.74 -10.69
CA LYS A 122 -1.97 -0.94 -11.81
C LYS A 122 -2.96 -1.74 -12.65
N THR A 123 -2.60 -2.98 -12.98
CA THR A 123 -3.44 -3.83 -13.82
C THR A 123 -4.70 -4.27 -13.07
N LEU A 124 -4.59 -4.64 -11.80
CA LEU A 124 -5.73 -4.97 -10.93
C LEU A 124 -6.73 -3.82 -10.91
N PHE A 125 -6.30 -2.61 -10.63
CA PHE A 125 -7.19 -1.44 -10.52
C PHE A 125 -7.87 -1.10 -11.86
N LYS A 126 -7.18 -1.30 -12.98
CA LYS A 126 -7.76 -1.12 -14.31
C LYS A 126 -8.76 -2.22 -14.66
N SER A 127 -8.56 -3.45 -14.19
CA SER A 127 -9.39 -4.61 -14.54
C SER A 127 -10.79 -4.58 -13.96
N GLY A 128 -10.98 -3.99 -12.77
CA GLY A 128 -12.24 -3.99 -12.04
C GLY A 128 -12.56 -5.31 -11.32
N VAL A 129 -11.61 -6.25 -11.25
CA VAL A 129 -11.81 -7.55 -10.57
C VAL A 129 -11.66 -7.37 -9.06
N THR A 130 -12.72 -7.65 -8.31
CA THR A 130 -12.78 -7.53 -6.85
C THR A 130 -12.82 -8.86 -6.12
N ASP A 131 -13.27 -9.93 -6.78
CA ASP A 131 -13.33 -11.26 -6.17
C ASP A 131 -12.01 -12.00 -6.42
N ARG A 132 -11.37 -12.43 -5.31
CA ARG A 132 -10.14 -13.21 -5.31
C ARG A 132 -10.16 -14.38 -6.30
N LYS A 133 -11.31 -15.09 -6.39
CA LYS A 133 -11.47 -16.28 -7.22
C LYS A 133 -11.20 -16.02 -8.70
N TYR A 134 -11.47 -14.80 -9.16
CA TYR A 134 -11.34 -14.45 -10.56
C TYR A 134 -10.05 -13.70 -10.89
N VAL A 135 -9.21 -13.37 -9.91
CA VAL A 135 -7.94 -12.66 -10.17
C VAL A 135 -6.97 -13.54 -10.94
N SER A 136 -6.79 -14.78 -10.52
CA SER A 136 -5.88 -15.74 -11.20
C SER A 136 -6.39 -16.20 -12.56
N ASP A 137 -7.69 -16.07 -12.83
CA ASP A 137 -8.29 -16.45 -14.11
C ASP A 137 -8.16 -15.37 -15.19
N GLN A 138 -7.62 -14.21 -14.83
CA GLN A 138 -7.45 -13.09 -15.75
C GLN A 138 -6.29 -13.34 -16.71
N THR A 139 -6.47 -12.96 -17.98
CA THR A 139 -5.45 -13.11 -19.03
C THR A 139 -4.15 -12.32 -18.75
N TRP A 140 -4.22 -11.29 -17.90
CA TRP A 140 -3.07 -10.49 -17.47
C TRP A 140 -2.36 -11.04 -16.23
N TYR A 141 -2.94 -12.06 -15.56
CA TYR A 141 -2.31 -12.68 -14.40
C TYR A 141 -1.11 -13.53 -14.82
N LYS A 142 0.02 -13.31 -14.18
CA LYS A 142 1.28 -14.01 -14.50
C LYS A 142 1.59 -15.04 -13.42
N SER A 143 2.20 -16.16 -13.81
CA SER A 143 2.66 -17.20 -12.87
C SER A 143 3.65 -16.67 -11.81
N GLU A 144 4.46 -15.66 -12.18
CA GLU A 144 5.40 -15.01 -11.26
C GLU A 144 4.71 -14.37 -10.04
N TYR A 145 3.43 -13.98 -10.16
CA TYR A 145 2.66 -13.38 -9.08
C TYR A 145 2.34 -14.35 -7.94
N GLU A 146 2.36 -15.66 -8.20
CA GLU A 146 2.12 -16.69 -7.20
C GLU A 146 3.24 -16.77 -6.14
N ASN A 147 4.43 -16.27 -6.47
CA ASN A 147 5.58 -16.25 -5.58
C ASN A 147 5.80 -14.88 -4.90
N ASP A 148 4.97 -13.88 -5.19
CA ASP A 148 5.07 -12.55 -4.60
C ASP A 148 4.13 -12.43 -3.39
N THR A 149 4.71 -12.41 -2.19
CA THR A 149 3.96 -12.30 -0.92
C THR A 149 3.11 -11.03 -0.83
N THR A 150 3.55 -9.91 -1.41
CA THR A 150 2.79 -8.67 -1.45
C THR A 150 1.56 -8.81 -2.34
N ILE A 151 1.73 -9.38 -3.55
CA ILE A 151 0.61 -9.62 -4.48
C ILE A 151 -0.42 -10.56 -3.86
N LEU A 152 0.04 -11.68 -3.30
CA LEU A 152 -0.85 -12.64 -2.63
C LEU A 152 -1.58 -11.99 -1.44
N SER A 153 -0.91 -11.09 -0.72
CA SER A 153 -1.55 -10.36 0.38
C SER A 153 -2.55 -9.31 -0.12
N MET A 154 -2.30 -8.64 -1.24
CA MET A 154 -3.27 -7.73 -1.86
C MET A 154 -4.52 -8.49 -2.32
N ILE A 155 -4.35 -9.64 -2.95
CA ILE A 155 -5.45 -10.53 -3.34
C ILE A 155 -6.21 -11.03 -2.09
N GLY A 156 -5.49 -11.41 -1.04
CA GLY A 156 -6.09 -11.81 0.23
C GLY A 156 -6.84 -10.68 0.93
N ALA A 157 -6.45 -9.43 0.73
CA ALA A 157 -7.20 -8.28 1.24
C ALA A 157 -8.56 -8.14 0.54
N LEU A 158 -8.63 -8.35 -0.78
CA LEU A 158 -9.91 -8.36 -1.52
C LEU A 158 -10.87 -9.43 -0.98
N GLU A 159 -10.35 -10.62 -0.64
CA GLU A 159 -11.15 -11.68 -0.02
C GLU A 159 -11.73 -11.22 1.32
N VAL A 160 -10.91 -10.64 2.20
CA VAL A 160 -11.37 -10.12 3.50
C VAL A 160 -12.43 -9.01 3.31
N PHE A 161 -12.26 -8.15 2.30
CA PHE A 161 -13.29 -7.13 1.99
C PHE A 161 -14.60 -7.79 1.60
N GLY A 162 -14.58 -8.82 0.73
CA GLY A 162 -15.79 -9.57 0.35
C GLY A 162 -16.49 -10.19 1.55
N ASP A 163 -15.72 -10.75 2.50
CA ASP A 163 -16.29 -11.41 3.68
C ASP A 163 -16.88 -10.42 4.70
N VAL A 164 -16.27 -9.25 4.86
CA VAL A 164 -16.58 -8.33 5.98
C VAL A 164 -17.52 -7.20 5.57
N MET A 165 -17.50 -6.75 4.31
CA MET A 165 -18.26 -5.57 3.89
C MET A 165 -19.78 -5.71 4.06
N ASN A 166 -20.32 -6.92 4.00
CA ASN A 166 -21.75 -7.16 4.26
C ASN A 166 -22.16 -6.84 5.70
N GLU A 167 -21.23 -6.86 6.65
CA GLU A 167 -21.45 -6.50 8.06
C GLU A 167 -21.23 -5.01 8.30
N CYS A 168 -20.50 -4.31 7.43
CA CYS A 168 -20.16 -2.90 7.54
C CYS A 168 -21.24 -2.01 6.94
N LYS A 169 -21.84 -1.14 7.74
CA LYS A 169 -22.96 -0.28 7.33
C LYS A 169 -22.55 1.15 7.01
N HIS A 170 -21.39 1.57 7.52
CA HIS A 170 -20.93 2.95 7.43
C HIS A 170 -19.77 3.14 6.47
N ILE A 171 -19.13 2.06 6.03
CA ILE A 171 -18.06 2.10 5.03
C ILE A 171 -18.67 2.28 3.65
N THR A 172 -18.42 3.45 3.06
CA THR A 172 -18.73 3.78 1.66
C THR A 172 -17.53 4.49 1.04
N LEU A 173 -17.40 4.47 -0.28
CA LEU A 173 -16.28 5.15 -0.96
C LEU A 173 -16.21 6.63 -0.56
N THR A 174 -17.35 7.33 -0.58
CA THR A 174 -17.42 8.75 -0.22
C THR A 174 -16.95 8.99 1.22
N LYS A 175 -17.35 8.16 2.18
CA LYS A 175 -16.91 8.30 3.57
C LYS A 175 -15.43 7.96 3.75
N ILE A 176 -14.92 6.93 3.07
CA ILE A 176 -13.49 6.63 3.11
C ILE A 176 -12.68 7.82 2.60
N LEU A 177 -13.06 8.40 1.47
CA LEU A 177 -12.33 9.50 0.88
C LEU A 177 -12.37 10.78 1.74
N ASN A 178 -13.50 11.11 2.37
CA ASN A 178 -13.70 12.39 3.03
C ASN A 178 -13.55 12.35 4.56
N ASN A 179 -13.90 11.24 5.21
CA ASN A 179 -14.00 11.15 6.66
C ASN A 179 -12.91 10.26 7.29
N VAL A 180 -12.16 9.48 6.49
CA VAL A 180 -10.98 8.77 6.98
C VAL A 180 -9.77 9.67 6.85
N PHE A 181 -8.99 9.79 7.93
CA PHE A 181 -7.82 10.67 7.91
C PHE A 181 -6.63 10.08 8.67
N PHE A 182 -5.46 10.55 8.27
CA PHE A 182 -4.20 10.40 8.99
C PHE A 182 -3.79 11.72 9.65
N TRP A 183 -3.04 11.61 10.75
CA TRP A 183 -2.14 12.66 11.16
C TRP A 183 -0.88 12.54 10.31
N TYR A 184 -0.72 13.49 9.38
CA TYR A 184 0.36 13.51 8.40
C TYR A 184 1.57 14.30 8.90
N PHE A 185 2.75 13.73 8.68
CA PHE A 185 4.04 14.34 8.98
C PHE A 185 4.94 14.24 7.77
N ASP A 186 5.36 15.38 7.26
CA ASP A 186 6.45 15.46 6.31
C ASP A 186 7.76 15.70 7.07
N VAL A 187 8.79 14.92 6.77
CA VAL A 187 10.10 14.98 7.41
C VAL A 187 11.08 15.60 6.43
N ASP A 188 11.45 16.84 6.66
CA ASP A 188 12.26 17.68 5.77
C ASP A 188 13.66 17.15 5.39
N MET A 189 14.08 15.95 5.82
CA MET A 189 15.46 15.52 5.67
C MET A 189 15.63 14.07 5.22
N THR A 190 16.07 13.90 3.99
CA THR A 190 16.38 12.60 3.37
C THR A 190 17.37 11.73 4.16
N SER A 191 18.37 12.32 4.83
CA SER A 191 19.35 11.58 5.65
C SER A 191 18.79 11.10 6.99
N GLN A 192 17.83 11.81 7.55
CA GLN A 192 17.15 11.41 8.79
C GLN A 192 15.98 10.46 8.53
N GLY A 193 15.41 10.48 7.33
CA GLY A 193 14.31 9.59 6.94
C GLY A 193 14.69 8.11 7.04
N GLU A 194 15.90 7.73 6.63
CA GLU A 194 16.40 6.35 6.75
C GLU A 194 16.62 5.94 8.22
N GLU A 195 17.17 6.85 9.05
CA GLU A 195 17.37 6.59 10.48
C GLU A 195 16.04 6.53 11.25
N LEU A 196 15.10 7.39 10.89
CA LEU A 196 13.75 7.40 11.45
C LEU A 196 13.01 6.12 11.07
N TYR A 197 13.12 5.66 9.81
CA TYR A 197 12.58 4.38 9.36
C TYR A 197 13.08 3.22 10.22
N ILE A 198 14.39 3.11 10.41
CA ILE A 198 15.00 2.06 11.23
C ILE A 198 14.47 2.13 12.68
N THR A 199 14.36 3.34 13.22
CA THR A 199 13.93 3.57 14.61
C THR A 199 12.45 3.28 14.81
N MET A 200 11.59 3.67 13.88
CA MET A 200 10.14 3.47 13.98
C MET A 200 9.75 2.01 13.76
N ASN A 201 10.37 1.32 12.80
CA ASN A 201 10.12 -0.09 12.56
C ASN A 201 10.71 -1.02 13.65
N SER A 202 11.72 -0.56 14.41
CA SER A 202 12.24 -1.30 15.56
C SER A 202 11.25 -1.42 16.73
N ARG A 203 10.20 -0.61 16.75
CA ARG A 203 9.14 -0.62 17.78
C ARG A 203 7.95 -1.53 17.44
N GLY A 204 7.88 -2.04 16.20
CA GLY A 204 6.83 -2.94 15.72
C GLY A 204 7.23 -4.42 15.75
N GLU A 205 6.66 -5.21 14.84
CA GLU A 205 7.13 -6.57 14.58
C GLU A 205 8.62 -6.51 14.23
N LYS A 206 9.46 -7.33 14.86
CA LYS A 206 10.90 -7.34 14.60
C LYS A 206 11.14 -7.53 13.12
N LEU A 207 11.88 -6.60 12.51
CA LEU A 207 12.36 -6.77 11.14
C LEU A 207 13.14 -8.07 11.04
N THR A 208 12.95 -8.83 9.98
CA THR A 208 13.79 -9.97 9.65
C THR A 208 15.23 -9.50 9.41
N ASP A 209 16.21 -10.39 9.53
CA ASP A 209 17.62 -10.03 9.32
C ASP A 209 17.84 -9.44 7.90
N SER A 210 17.12 -9.94 6.89
CA SER A 210 17.15 -9.41 5.53
C SER A 210 16.60 -7.97 5.44
N GLU A 211 15.51 -7.67 6.14
CA GLU A 211 14.93 -6.32 6.18
C GLU A 211 15.81 -5.32 6.93
N GLN A 212 16.60 -5.77 7.91
CA GLN A 212 17.57 -4.92 8.63
C GLN A 212 18.82 -4.61 7.81
N ILE A 213 19.25 -5.57 6.98
CA ILE A 213 20.47 -5.46 6.16
C ILE A 213 20.21 -4.61 4.90
N LYS A 214 18.98 -4.69 4.36
CA LYS A 214 18.55 -4.04 3.11
C LYS A 214 18.87 -2.53 3.03
N PRO A 215 18.50 -1.69 4.02
CA PRO A 215 18.82 -0.26 3.99
C PRO A 215 20.34 0.00 4.01
N ARG A 216 21.10 -0.81 4.75
CA ARG A 216 22.56 -0.67 4.87
C ARG A 216 23.28 -1.02 3.55
N LEU A 217 22.78 -2.02 2.83
CA LEU A 217 23.30 -2.39 1.50
C LEU A 217 22.99 -1.31 0.46
N LEU A 218 21.77 -0.79 0.43
CA LEU A 218 21.36 0.28 -0.49
C LEU A 218 22.14 1.58 -0.23
N LYS A 219 22.41 1.91 1.03
CA LYS A 219 23.26 3.07 1.39
C LYS A 219 24.68 2.92 0.86
N LYS A 220 25.27 1.71 0.91
CA LYS A 220 26.62 1.43 0.37
C LYS A 220 26.64 1.38 -1.16
N ALA A 221 25.53 1.07 -1.81
CA ALA A 221 25.43 0.95 -3.26
C ALA A 221 25.51 2.30 -4.01
N GLY A 222 25.23 3.44 -3.34
CA GLY A 222 25.33 4.79 -3.92
C GLY A 222 24.58 4.92 -5.25
N SER A 223 25.27 5.33 -6.32
CA SER A 223 24.70 5.50 -7.66
C SER A 223 24.31 4.19 -8.37
N GLN A 224 24.66 3.04 -7.83
CA GLN A 224 24.34 1.71 -8.39
C GLN A 224 23.13 1.06 -7.72
N LYS A 225 22.30 1.82 -7.00
CA LYS A 225 21.11 1.31 -6.27
C LYS A 225 20.19 0.46 -7.14
N GLU A 226 19.94 0.89 -8.37
CA GLU A 226 19.07 0.16 -9.31
C GLU A 226 19.64 -1.21 -9.74
N TYR A 227 20.96 -1.28 -9.95
CA TYR A 227 21.64 -2.52 -10.28
C TYR A 227 21.58 -3.52 -9.09
N TYR A 228 21.87 -3.04 -7.89
CA TYR A 228 21.83 -3.88 -6.69
C TYR A 228 20.40 -4.27 -6.28
N GLY A 229 19.39 -3.46 -6.63
CA GLY A 229 17.98 -3.83 -6.50
C GLY A 229 17.64 -5.09 -7.31
N LYS A 230 18.02 -5.11 -8.59
CA LYS A 230 17.81 -6.27 -9.48
C LYS A 230 18.60 -7.52 -9.05
N VAL A 231 19.83 -7.35 -8.59
CA VAL A 231 20.66 -8.46 -8.06
C VAL A 231 20.03 -9.03 -6.79
N ARG A 232 19.42 -8.19 -5.95
CA ARG A 232 18.73 -8.64 -4.73
C ARG A 232 17.49 -9.47 -5.04
N ASP A 233 16.66 -9.03 -6.00
CA ASP A 233 15.43 -9.75 -6.36
C ASP A 233 15.79 -11.18 -6.83
N ASN A 234 16.89 -11.34 -7.57
CA ASN A 234 17.45 -12.64 -7.94
C ASN A 234 18.01 -13.42 -6.73
N TRP A 235 18.55 -12.72 -5.71
CA TRP A 235 19.09 -13.34 -4.50
C TRP A 235 17.98 -13.88 -3.59
N GLU A 236 16.90 -13.16 -3.43
CA GLU A 236 15.74 -13.61 -2.67
C GLU A 236 15.10 -14.85 -3.33
N GLU A 237 15.00 -14.90 -4.67
CA GLU A 237 14.60 -16.10 -5.42
C GLU A 237 15.52 -17.30 -5.18
N PHE A 238 16.82 -17.07 -5.05
CA PHE A 238 17.80 -18.15 -4.86
C PHE A 238 17.78 -18.75 -3.46
N PHE A 239 17.43 -18.01 -2.41
CA PHE A 239 17.44 -18.49 -1.03
C PHE A 239 16.08 -18.97 -0.51
N TYR A 240 14.98 -18.67 -1.21
CA TYR A 240 13.62 -19.08 -0.79
C TYR A 240 12.99 -20.15 -1.71
N ASN A 241 13.71 -20.64 -2.72
CA ASN A 241 13.45 -21.85 -3.47
C ASN A 241 14.41 -22.95 -3.00
#